data_5650516568fd55cc6f75a575a5dff3b3
#
_entry.id   5650516568fd55cc6f75a575a5dff3b3
#
_cell.length_a   1.000
_cell.length_b   1.000
_cell.length_c   1.000
_cell.angle_alpha   90.00
_cell.angle_beta   90.00
_cell.angle_gamma   90.00
#
_symmetry.space_group_name_H-M   'P 1'
#
loop_
_entity.id
_entity.type
_entity.pdbx_description
1 polymer ?
#
loop_
_entity_poly.entity_id
_entity_poly.type
_entity_poly.pdbx_seq_one_letter_code
_entity_poly.pdbx_strand_id
1 'polypeptide(L)'
;MNLRNSLSALALLFTPTLAFAHPGHGTSGLLAGLSHPLGGLDHLLAMLAVGLWAAQQQGQVRWALPVTFVASLRFGGRLGFAGPQMPQRETGIAGSVLALGLLVALAARLPLAVALGLTALFGLSHGVAHGLELPGAASPLTYASGFV
;
A
#
# COMPACT_ATOMS: atom_id res chain seq x y z
N MET A 1 0.25 21.70 27.49
CA MET A 1 -0.73 21.25 26.50
C MET A 1 -1.85 20.58 27.27
N ASN A 2 -3.07 21.11 27.21
CA ASN A 2 -4.17 20.64 28.07
C ASN A 2 -4.69 19.26 27.55
N LEU A 3 -4.93 18.32 28.48
CA LEU A 3 -5.43 16.97 28.20
C LEU A 3 -6.66 16.99 27.26
N ARG A 4 -7.53 17.99 27.41
CA ARG A 4 -8.72 18.21 26.58
C ARG A 4 -8.35 18.44 25.10
N ASN A 5 -7.30 19.19 24.81
CA ASN A 5 -6.83 19.44 23.43
C ASN A 5 -6.19 18.20 22.80
N SER A 6 -5.51 17.38 23.63
CA SER A 6 -4.93 16.11 23.18
C SER A 6 -6.01 15.08 22.86
N LEU A 7 -7.07 15.00 23.66
CA LEU A 7 -8.22 14.13 23.40
C LEU A 7 -9.02 14.55 22.16
N SER A 8 -9.16 15.87 21.94
CA SER A 8 -9.83 16.38 20.72
C SER A 8 -9.00 16.09 19.45
N ALA A 9 -7.67 16.22 19.51
CA ALA A 9 -6.80 15.87 18.40
C ALA A 9 -6.83 14.36 18.11
N LEU A 10 -6.87 13.53 19.15
CA LEU A 10 -7.00 12.08 19.03
C LEU A 10 -8.36 11.68 18.43
N ALA A 11 -9.46 12.35 18.86
CA ALA A 11 -10.80 12.09 18.32
C ALA A 11 -10.91 12.47 16.83
N LEU A 12 -10.22 13.52 16.38
CA LEU A 12 -10.16 13.91 14.97
C LEU A 12 -9.40 12.88 14.09
N LEU A 13 -8.43 12.16 14.66
CA LEU A 13 -7.71 11.08 13.96
C LEU A 13 -8.57 9.82 13.79
N PHE A 14 -9.61 9.65 14.61
CA PHE A 14 -10.52 8.51 14.56
C PHE A 14 -11.91 8.85 13.98
N THR A 15 -12.14 10.07 13.49
CA THR A 15 -13.35 10.35 12.71
C THR A 15 -13.24 9.58 11.40
N PRO A 16 -14.16 8.63 11.10
CA PRO A 16 -14.20 8.01 9.79
C PRO A 16 -14.54 9.12 8.79
N THR A 17 -13.55 9.60 8.06
CA THR A 17 -13.81 10.34 6.83
C THR A 17 -14.56 9.37 5.94
N LEU A 18 -15.82 9.69 5.61
CA LEU A 18 -16.57 8.96 4.58
C LEU A 18 -15.68 8.99 3.33
N ALA A 19 -15.02 7.88 3.06
CA ALA A 19 -14.30 7.69 1.83
C ALA A 19 -15.37 7.72 0.73
N PHE A 20 -15.46 8.82 0.00
CA PHE A 20 -16.24 8.89 -1.22
C PHE A 20 -15.55 8.01 -2.26
N ALA A 21 -15.89 6.73 -2.24
CA ALA A 21 -15.38 5.72 -3.16
C ALA A 21 -16.09 5.80 -4.54
N HIS A 22 -16.35 7.02 -5.04
CA HIS A 22 -16.80 7.23 -6.40
C HIS A 22 -15.99 8.39 -7.01
N PRO A 23 -14.83 8.13 -7.63
CA PRO A 23 -14.26 9.08 -8.55
C PRO A 23 -15.24 9.18 -9.73
N GLY A 24 -15.88 10.35 -9.87
CA GLY A 24 -16.78 10.67 -10.94
C GLY A 24 -16.16 10.42 -12.32
N HIS A 25 -16.97 10.07 -13.28
CA HIS A 25 -16.68 9.88 -14.68
C HIS A 25 -15.77 11.00 -15.22
N GLY A 26 -14.53 10.69 -15.66
CA GLY A 26 -13.71 11.61 -16.41
C GLY A 26 -12.23 11.72 -16.07
N THR A 27 -11.70 11.02 -15.06
CA THR A 27 -10.24 11.03 -14.81
C THR A 27 -9.54 10.11 -15.80
N SER A 28 -8.48 10.61 -16.46
CA SER A 28 -7.62 9.76 -17.30
C SER A 28 -7.08 8.59 -16.50
N GLY A 29 -6.82 7.45 -17.13
CA GLY A 29 -6.28 6.27 -16.44
C GLY A 29 -5.03 6.58 -15.62
N LEU A 30 -4.19 7.51 -16.07
CA LEU A 30 -3.02 7.99 -15.34
C LEU A 30 -3.39 8.70 -14.03
N LEU A 31 -4.32 9.64 -14.07
CA LEU A 31 -4.77 10.36 -12.86
C LEU A 31 -5.48 9.43 -11.88
N ALA A 32 -6.29 8.51 -12.37
CA ALA A 32 -6.92 7.48 -11.54
C ALA A 32 -5.85 6.62 -10.86
N GLY A 33 -4.80 6.21 -11.58
CA GLY A 33 -3.68 5.46 -11.04
C GLY A 33 -2.89 6.25 -9.99
N LEU A 34 -2.60 7.54 -10.23
CA LEU A 34 -1.88 8.42 -9.29
C LEU A 34 -2.67 8.71 -8.01
N SER A 35 -3.98 8.93 -8.13
CA SER A 35 -4.82 9.23 -6.97
C SER A 35 -5.19 8.00 -6.15
N HIS A 36 -5.18 6.83 -6.75
CA HIS A 36 -5.63 5.59 -6.11
C HIS A 36 -4.81 5.22 -4.88
N PRO A 37 -3.45 5.17 -4.91
CA PRO A 37 -2.65 4.88 -3.73
C PRO A 37 -2.80 5.93 -2.62
N LEU A 38 -3.12 7.17 -2.99
CA LEU A 38 -3.35 8.26 -2.04
C LEU A 38 -4.74 8.21 -1.42
N GLY A 39 -5.71 7.58 -2.09
CA GLY A 39 -7.07 7.39 -1.61
C GLY A 39 -7.22 6.18 -0.68
N GLY A 40 -6.33 5.20 -0.76
CA GLY A 40 -6.31 4.01 0.09
C GLY A 40 -5.40 4.20 1.31
N LEU A 41 -5.97 4.37 2.50
CA LEU A 41 -5.19 4.59 3.73
C LEU A 41 -4.25 3.42 4.03
N ASP A 42 -4.67 2.21 3.77
CA ASP A 42 -3.92 0.97 3.91
C ASP A 42 -2.69 0.92 3.00
N HIS A 43 -2.82 1.33 1.74
CA HIS A 43 -1.72 1.42 0.79
C HIS A 43 -0.71 2.49 1.20
N LEU A 44 -1.19 3.66 1.60
CA LEU A 44 -0.34 4.73 2.08
C LEU A 44 0.44 4.30 3.33
N LEU A 45 -0.23 3.63 4.28
CA LEU A 45 0.41 3.10 5.49
C LEU A 45 1.44 2.02 5.16
N ALA A 46 1.17 1.13 4.20
CA ALA A 46 2.13 0.12 3.76
C ALA A 46 3.38 0.75 3.15
N MET A 47 3.23 1.73 2.25
CA MET A 47 4.36 2.44 1.64
C MET A 47 5.21 3.17 2.69
N LEU A 48 4.56 3.88 3.62
CA LEU A 48 5.24 4.55 4.74
C LEU A 48 5.97 3.56 5.63
N ALA A 49 5.33 2.45 5.98
CA ALA A 49 5.93 1.42 6.84
C ALA A 49 7.14 0.75 6.18
N VAL A 50 7.07 0.42 4.88
CA VAL A 50 8.23 -0.11 4.13
C VAL A 50 9.36 0.91 4.10
N GLY A 51 9.06 2.19 3.85
CA GLY A 51 10.05 3.27 3.85
C GLY A 51 10.72 3.46 5.22
N LEU A 52 9.93 3.49 6.30
CA LEU A 52 10.44 3.60 7.66
C LEU A 52 11.25 2.36 8.07
N TRP A 53 10.77 1.15 7.76
CA TRP A 53 11.52 -0.06 8.05
C TRP A 53 12.82 -0.13 7.27
N ALA A 54 12.81 0.28 6.00
CA ALA A 54 14.02 0.42 5.17
C ALA A 54 15.02 1.43 5.76
N ALA A 55 14.54 2.57 6.28
CA ALA A 55 15.40 3.58 6.91
C ALA A 55 16.08 3.06 8.20
N GLN A 56 15.47 2.10 8.89
CA GLN A 56 16.04 1.45 10.07
C GLN A 56 17.10 0.39 9.71
N GLN A 57 17.20 -0.01 8.43
CA GLN A 57 18.17 -1.01 7.99
C GLN A 57 19.52 -0.39 7.61
N GLN A 58 20.53 -1.27 7.46
CA GLN A 58 21.89 -0.88 7.04
C GLN A 58 22.27 -1.56 5.72
N GLY A 59 23.25 -1.01 5.05
CA GLY A 59 23.81 -1.60 3.84
C GLY A 59 22.81 -1.71 2.69
N GLN A 60 22.83 -2.82 1.99
CA GLN A 60 21.99 -3.07 0.81
C GLN A 60 20.49 -3.23 1.14
N VAL A 61 20.17 -3.73 2.34
CA VAL A 61 18.78 -3.98 2.77
C VAL A 61 17.94 -2.72 2.68
N ARG A 62 18.51 -1.57 3.05
CA ARG A 62 17.88 -0.25 3.05
C ARG A 62 17.29 0.13 1.68
N TRP A 63 17.97 -0.22 0.59
CA TRP A 63 17.51 0.07 -0.76
C TRP A 63 16.72 -1.09 -1.39
N ALA A 64 17.09 -2.31 -1.01
CA ALA A 64 16.46 -3.51 -1.55
C ALA A 64 14.98 -3.63 -1.16
N LEU A 65 14.59 -3.21 0.06
CA LEU A 65 13.21 -3.29 0.53
C LEU A 65 12.24 -2.46 -0.34
N PRO A 66 12.43 -1.14 -0.52
CA PRO A 66 11.52 -0.36 -1.36
C PRO A 66 11.52 -0.81 -2.82
N VAL A 67 12.68 -1.17 -3.37
CA VAL A 67 12.77 -1.68 -4.75
C VAL A 67 11.97 -2.98 -4.90
N THR A 68 12.12 -3.90 -3.97
CA THR A 68 11.37 -5.16 -3.96
C THR A 68 9.87 -4.92 -3.82
N PHE A 69 9.46 -4.01 -2.94
CA PHE A 69 8.06 -3.66 -2.76
C PHE A 69 7.44 -3.15 -4.07
N VAL A 70 8.07 -2.16 -4.71
CA VAL A 70 7.59 -1.57 -5.96
C VAL A 70 7.56 -2.59 -7.10
N ALA A 71 8.62 -3.41 -7.24
CA ALA A 71 8.67 -4.46 -8.27
C ALA A 71 7.55 -5.49 -8.08
N SER A 72 7.32 -5.92 -6.85
CA SER A 72 6.27 -6.90 -6.50
C SER A 72 4.87 -6.29 -6.64
N LEU A 73 4.70 -5.03 -6.30
CA LEU A 73 3.46 -4.27 -6.51
C LEU A 73 3.08 -4.25 -8.00
N ARG A 74 4.04 -3.90 -8.87
CA ARG A 74 3.84 -3.91 -10.33
C ARG A 74 3.47 -5.27 -10.86
N PHE A 75 4.17 -6.28 -10.41
CA PHE A 75 3.91 -7.66 -10.84
C PHE A 75 2.53 -8.12 -10.37
N GLY A 76 2.18 -7.84 -9.10
CA GLY A 76 0.86 -8.13 -8.55
C GLY A 76 -0.26 -7.41 -9.28
N GLY A 77 -0.07 -6.14 -9.65
CA GLY A 77 -1.03 -5.38 -10.46
C GLY A 77 -1.37 -6.06 -11.79
N ARG A 78 -0.34 -6.56 -12.48
CA ARG A 78 -0.55 -7.32 -13.73
C ARG A 78 -1.32 -8.62 -13.51
N LEU A 79 -1.07 -9.32 -12.43
CA LEU A 79 -1.82 -10.53 -12.07
C LEU A 79 -3.26 -10.19 -11.72
N GLY A 80 -3.50 -9.09 -11.01
CA GLY A 80 -4.84 -8.62 -10.67
C GLY A 80 -5.70 -8.29 -11.90
N PHE A 81 -5.12 -7.69 -12.94
CA PHE A 81 -5.85 -7.41 -14.19
C PHE A 81 -6.37 -8.68 -14.88
N ALA A 82 -5.69 -9.81 -14.75
CA ALA A 82 -6.02 -11.07 -15.40
C ALA A 82 -6.79 -12.04 -14.48
N GLY A 83 -6.90 -11.73 -13.20
CA GLY A 83 -7.35 -12.67 -12.19
C GLY A 83 -8.84 -12.57 -11.83
N PRO A 84 -9.41 -13.66 -11.28
CA PRO A 84 -10.75 -13.64 -10.70
C PRO A 84 -10.79 -12.78 -9.44
N GLN A 85 -12.00 -12.29 -9.10
CA GLN A 85 -12.24 -11.60 -7.83
C GLN A 85 -11.82 -12.51 -6.66
N MET A 86 -10.84 -12.08 -5.87
CA MET A 86 -10.39 -12.85 -4.70
C MET A 86 -11.19 -12.43 -3.47
N PRO A 87 -11.99 -13.34 -2.87
CA PRO A 87 -12.57 -13.09 -1.54
C PRO A 87 -11.42 -12.96 -0.52
N GLN A 88 -11.59 -12.11 0.50
CA GLN A 88 -10.63 -11.90 1.60
C GLN A 88 -9.36 -11.09 1.28
N ARG A 89 -9.29 -10.42 0.13
CA ARG A 89 -8.15 -9.52 -0.20
C ARG A 89 -7.92 -8.45 0.87
N GLU A 90 -8.99 -7.88 1.41
CA GLU A 90 -8.93 -6.84 2.46
C GLU A 90 -8.26 -7.35 3.74
N THR A 91 -8.52 -8.59 4.12
CA THR A 91 -7.86 -9.23 5.28
C THR A 91 -6.36 -9.39 5.04
N GLY A 92 -5.95 -9.75 3.83
CA GLY A 92 -4.54 -9.86 3.46
C GLY A 92 -3.82 -8.51 3.49
N ILE A 93 -4.47 -7.46 2.98
CA ILE A 93 -3.95 -6.09 2.99
C ILE A 93 -3.83 -5.60 4.44
N ALA A 94 -4.89 -5.69 5.24
CA ALA A 94 -4.86 -5.27 6.64
C ALA A 94 -3.80 -6.04 7.45
N GLY A 95 -3.67 -7.34 7.23
CA GLY A 95 -2.64 -8.18 7.84
C GLY A 95 -1.22 -7.74 7.48
N SER A 96 -0.99 -7.36 6.22
CA SER A 96 0.32 -6.86 5.77
C SER A 96 0.68 -5.51 6.41
N VAL A 97 -0.27 -4.59 6.53
CA VAL A 97 -0.06 -3.29 7.19
C VAL A 97 0.26 -3.49 8.68
N LEU A 98 -0.46 -4.40 9.36
CA LEU A 98 -0.17 -4.74 10.75
C LEU A 98 1.23 -5.34 10.90
N ALA A 99 1.58 -6.30 10.06
CA ALA A 99 2.90 -6.94 10.09
C ALA A 99 4.03 -5.93 9.83
N LEU A 100 3.88 -5.07 8.81
CA LEU A 100 4.85 -4.00 8.53
C LEU A 100 4.95 -3.02 9.71
N GLY A 101 3.83 -2.64 10.30
CA GLY A 101 3.80 -1.79 11.49
C GLY A 101 4.56 -2.38 12.67
N LEU A 102 4.42 -3.69 12.91
CA LEU A 102 5.17 -4.41 13.94
C LEU A 102 6.67 -4.45 13.62
N LEU A 103 7.06 -4.71 12.37
CA LEU A 103 8.47 -4.71 11.95
C LEU A 103 9.12 -3.34 12.19
N VAL A 104 8.40 -2.25 11.91
CA VAL A 104 8.84 -0.87 12.20
C VAL A 104 8.95 -0.63 13.70
N ALA A 105 7.90 -0.96 14.46
CA ALA A 105 7.83 -0.71 15.90
C ALA A 105 8.93 -1.44 16.68
N LEU A 106 9.27 -2.65 16.24
CA LEU A 106 10.32 -3.48 16.83
C LEU A 106 11.72 -3.17 16.26
N ALA A 107 11.84 -2.26 15.31
CA ALA A 107 13.07 -2.01 14.54
C ALA A 107 13.71 -3.33 14.06
N ALA A 108 12.88 -4.24 13.56
CA ALA A 108 13.26 -5.62 13.30
C ALA A 108 14.36 -5.72 12.24
N ARG A 109 15.42 -6.47 12.59
CA ARG A 109 16.53 -6.78 11.68
C ARG A 109 16.46 -8.25 11.31
N LEU A 110 15.94 -8.52 10.11
CA LEU A 110 15.78 -9.86 9.59
C LEU A 110 16.93 -10.21 8.62
N PRO A 111 17.23 -11.50 8.43
CA PRO A 111 18.09 -11.93 7.32
C PRO A 111 17.55 -11.40 5.99
N LEU A 112 18.43 -10.98 5.08
CA LEU A 112 18.07 -10.35 3.80
C LEU A 112 16.98 -11.11 3.04
N ALA A 113 17.14 -12.42 2.89
CA ALA A 113 16.19 -13.26 2.16
C ALA A 113 14.77 -13.22 2.78
N VAL A 114 14.69 -13.23 4.11
CA VAL A 114 13.40 -13.17 4.85
C VAL A 114 12.77 -11.79 4.68
N ALA A 115 13.56 -10.73 4.84
CA ALA A 115 13.09 -9.35 4.68
C ALA A 115 12.56 -9.09 3.26
N LEU A 116 13.29 -9.54 2.23
CA LEU A 116 12.86 -9.42 0.84
C LEU A 116 11.64 -10.28 0.53
N GLY A 117 11.58 -11.52 1.06
CA GLY A 117 10.44 -12.41 0.88
C GLY A 117 9.15 -11.84 1.45
N LEU A 118 9.18 -11.30 2.68
CA LEU A 118 8.03 -10.64 3.30
C LEU A 118 7.62 -9.39 2.52
N THR A 119 8.58 -8.54 2.14
CA THR A 119 8.32 -7.33 1.37
C THR A 119 7.72 -7.66 0.01
N ALA A 120 8.22 -8.70 -0.66
CA ALA A 120 7.69 -9.16 -1.94
C ALA A 120 6.25 -9.67 -1.80
N LEU A 121 5.97 -10.47 -0.77
CA LEU A 121 4.63 -10.99 -0.49
C LEU A 121 3.64 -9.85 -0.26
N PHE A 122 4.01 -8.87 0.56
CA PHE A 122 3.15 -7.73 0.85
C PHE A 122 2.95 -6.85 -0.39
N GLY A 123 4.03 -6.52 -1.12
CA GLY A 123 3.94 -5.76 -2.37
C GLY A 123 3.05 -6.46 -3.41
N LEU A 124 3.18 -7.78 -3.53
CA LEU A 124 2.35 -8.59 -4.43
C LEU A 124 0.86 -8.51 -4.05
N SER A 125 0.53 -8.65 -2.76
CA SER A 125 -0.86 -8.59 -2.27
C SER A 125 -1.50 -7.24 -2.55
N HIS A 126 -0.79 -6.14 -2.26
CA HIS A 126 -1.24 -4.79 -2.58
C HIS A 126 -1.38 -4.56 -4.08
N GLY A 127 -0.44 -5.07 -4.89
CA GLY A 127 -0.50 -4.97 -6.34
C GLY A 127 -1.71 -5.69 -6.94
N VAL A 128 -2.00 -6.91 -6.50
CA VAL A 128 -3.18 -7.66 -6.96
C VAL A 128 -4.47 -6.89 -6.64
N ALA A 129 -4.57 -6.28 -5.47
CA ALA A 129 -5.72 -5.46 -5.11
C ALA A 129 -5.89 -4.27 -6.06
N HIS A 130 -4.82 -3.55 -6.36
CA HIS A 130 -4.83 -2.44 -7.33
C HIS A 130 -5.27 -2.91 -8.73
N GLY A 131 -4.77 -4.06 -9.18
CA GLY A 131 -5.15 -4.61 -10.49
C GLY A 131 -6.63 -4.94 -10.58
N LEU A 132 -7.23 -5.44 -9.50
CA LEU A 132 -8.65 -5.79 -9.43
C LEU A 132 -9.56 -4.55 -9.35
N GLU A 133 -9.03 -3.40 -8.95
CA GLU A 133 -9.77 -2.15 -8.80
C GLU A 133 -9.67 -1.22 -10.02
N LEU A 134 -9.10 -1.72 -11.13
CA LEU A 134 -9.02 -0.98 -12.38
C LEU A 134 -10.41 -0.49 -12.82
N PRO A 135 -10.61 0.83 -13.01
CA PRO A 135 -11.85 1.34 -13.57
C PRO A 135 -12.11 0.78 -14.96
N GLY A 136 -13.32 0.30 -15.24
CA GLY A 136 -13.66 -0.35 -16.50
C GLY A 136 -13.46 0.51 -17.77
N ALA A 137 -13.33 1.83 -17.62
CA ALA A 137 -13.08 2.79 -18.71
C ALA A 137 -11.59 3.13 -18.86
N ALA A 138 -10.70 2.66 -17.97
CA ALA A 138 -9.28 3.01 -17.99
C ALA A 138 -8.46 1.97 -18.73
N SER A 139 -7.47 2.43 -19.51
CA SER A 139 -6.45 1.53 -20.05
C SER A 139 -5.58 0.97 -18.92
N PRO A 140 -5.39 -0.36 -18.83
CA PRO A 140 -4.55 -0.98 -17.81
C PRO A 140 -3.13 -0.41 -17.75
N LEU A 141 -2.53 -0.10 -18.89
CA LEU A 141 -1.17 0.44 -18.97
C LEU A 141 -1.08 1.87 -18.42
N THR A 142 -2.03 2.74 -18.77
CA THR A 142 -2.03 4.13 -18.28
C THR A 142 -2.38 4.21 -16.80
N TYR A 143 -3.27 3.33 -16.32
CA TYR A 143 -3.56 3.19 -14.89
C TYR A 143 -2.34 2.69 -14.12
N ALA A 144 -1.72 1.60 -14.58
CA ALA A 144 -0.53 1.03 -13.94
C ALA A 144 0.65 2.00 -13.88
N SER A 145 0.84 2.85 -14.91
CA SER A 145 1.89 3.88 -14.88
C SER A 145 1.63 5.00 -13.89
N GLY A 146 0.40 5.16 -13.40
CA GLY A 146 0.03 6.15 -12.40
C GLY A 146 0.34 5.73 -10.97
N PHE A 147 0.20 4.45 -10.63
CA PHE A 147 0.42 4.00 -9.24
C PHE A 147 1.80 3.39 -8.96
N VAL A 148 2.73 3.55 -9.86
CA VAL A 148 4.12 3.00 -9.70
C VAL A 148 5.17 4.14 -9.76
#